data_5dc60bf99b78aa53397f3080408a6e33
#
_entry.id   5dc60bf99b78aa53397f3080408a6e33
#
_cell.length_a   1.000
_cell.length_b   1.000
_cell.length_c   1.000
_cell.angle_alpha   90.00
_cell.angle_beta   90.00
_cell.angle_gamma   90.00
#
_symmetry.space_group_name_H-M   'P 1'
#
loop_
_entity.id
_entity.type
_entity.pdbx_description
1 polymer ?
#
loop_
_entity_poly.entity_id
_entity_poly.type
_entity_poly.pdbx_seq_one_letter_code
_entity_poly.pdbx_strand_id
1 'polypeptide(L)'
;MKKIVALVLVLALCLSMVACKAQAPAASTEPAATEAAAAEATTAPEEAAAPETKPATAGVCWYNFADTFISSARQTLEDAADGSGWLTLSSADSAFDVPTQANNVNLFLTQDVDYLLVNNLDTAGTANLIQQAKDAGKTIIFLNTNTPTDEEFAMYDNVWFISSLADQSGTIMGNYAAKYWQEHPEADRNGNGMLDYVMLIGFEWHYDSLARRDYSIKAVEDAGIKTNKVYEAVCNYSRADAMNTMQSILTSNSDDVEAVFAANDDMALGAIEAMKAAGWFDDDGPKIPVCSVDATAVGCEALTEGTLLGTALNNPVTLGNLAYRLMFCLQNGLEVNAENLAYDAGFKVEGHRIWIDYIPIDASNVADATY
;
A
#
# COMPACT_ATOMS: atom_id res chain seq x y z
N MET A 1 -26.88 -36.86 31.79
CA MET A 1 -26.80 -38.34 31.78
C MET A 1 -26.05 -38.78 30.54
N LYS A 2 -24.97 -39.53 30.76
CA LYS A 2 -24.28 -40.49 29.90
C LYS A 2 -23.58 -39.92 28.62
N LYS A 3 -22.29 -39.75 28.66
CA LYS A 3 -21.12 -40.67 28.53
C LYS A 3 -20.66 -40.77 27.06
N ILE A 4 -19.48 -40.21 26.76
CA ILE A 4 -18.16 -40.86 26.58
C ILE A 4 -18.18 -41.86 25.42
N VAL A 5 -17.29 -41.67 24.43
CA VAL A 5 -16.14 -42.55 24.17
C VAL A 5 -15.19 -41.90 23.15
N ALA A 6 -13.94 -41.78 23.56
CA ALA A 6 -12.76 -41.54 22.74
C ALA A 6 -12.31 -42.85 22.09
N LEU A 7 -11.69 -42.83 20.92
CA LEU A 7 -10.75 -43.88 20.54
C LEU A 7 -9.59 -43.27 19.73
N VAL A 8 -8.43 -43.38 20.34
CA VAL A 8 -7.08 -43.24 19.81
C VAL A 8 -6.73 -44.52 19.08
N LEU A 9 -6.11 -44.45 17.90
CA LEU A 9 -5.28 -45.57 17.42
C LEU A 9 -4.02 -45.02 16.72
N VAL A 10 -2.90 -45.28 17.38
CA VAL A 10 -1.50 -45.20 16.93
C VAL A 10 -1.11 -46.57 16.38
N LEU A 11 -0.31 -46.61 15.30
CA LEU A 11 0.78 -47.58 15.00
C LEU A 11 1.28 -47.30 13.58
N ALA A 12 2.46 -46.79 13.32
CA ALA A 12 3.83 -47.24 13.51
C ALA A 12 4.28 -48.35 12.52
N LEU A 13 5.41 -48.05 11.91
CA LEU A 13 6.46 -48.90 11.28
C LEU A 13 6.14 -49.54 9.89
N CYS A 14 7.00 -49.33 8.89
CA CYS A 14 8.25 -50.07 8.71
C CYS A 14 9.16 -49.53 7.64
N LEU A 15 10.43 -49.46 7.96
CA LEU A 15 11.58 -49.33 7.07
C LEU A 15 11.63 -50.49 6.05
N SER A 16 12.13 -50.19 4.85
CA SER A 16 12.97 -51.16 4.12
C SER A 16 13.93 -50.42 3.18
N MET A 17 15.21 -50.48 3.56
CA MET A 17 16.35 -50.26 2.68
C MET A 17 16.50 -51.43 1.73
N VAL A 18 16.82 -51.17 0.47
CA VAL A 18 17.56 -52.10 -0.37
C VAL A 18 18.59 -51.30 -1.16
N ALA A 19 19.83 -51.59 -0.83
CA ALA A 19 21.02 -51.20 -1.61
C ALA A 19 21.26 -52.30 -2.68
N CYS A 20 21.57 -51.91 -3.90
CA CYS A 20 22.26 -52.75 -4.85
C CYS A 20 23.40 -52.04 -5.51
N LYS A 21 24.61 -52.54 -5.25
CA LYS A 21 25.89 -52.28 -5.94
C LYS A 21 25.98 -53.19 -7.17
N ALA A 22 26.52 -52.71 -8.26
CA ALA A 22 27.37 -53.44 -9.23
C ALA A 22 28.02 -52.39 -10.11
N GLN A 23 29.27 -52.16 -10.08
CA GLN A 23 30.51 -52.82 -10.49
C GLN A 23 30.83 -52.60 -11.98
N ALA A 24 31.96 -51.90 -12.17
CA ALA A 24 32.61 -51.56 -13.45
C ALA A 24 33.30 -52.79 -14.07
N PRO A 25 33.76 -52.70 -15.31
CA PRO A 25 35.14 -53.08 -15.54
C PRO A 25 35.99 -52.03 -16.25
N ALA A 26 37.26 -52.13 -15.91
CA ALA A 26 38.40 -51.35 -16.39
C ALA A 26 39.00 -51.95 -17.68
N ALA A 27 39.71 -51.09 -18.44
CA ALA A 27 41.08 -51.30 -18.97
C ALA A 27 41.35 -50.21 -20.00
N SER A 28 42.27 -49.34 -19.74
CA SER A 28 43.73 -49.30 -20.02
C SER A 28 44.05 -48.85 -21.45
N THR A 29 44.69 -47.71 -21.56
CA THR A 29 46.08 -47.54 -22.09
C THR A 29 46.48 -46.06 -22.07
N GLU A 30 47.59 -45.79 -21.40
CA GLU A 30 48.50 -44.66 -21.60
C GLU A 30 49.54 -45.03 -22.70
N PRO A 31 50.47 -44.14 -23.21
CA PRO A 31 50.76 -42.73 -22.89
C PRO A 31 51.07 -41.87 -24.14
N ALA A 32 51.11 -40.52 -23.95
CA ALA A 32 52.16 -39.67 -24.56
C ALA A 32 52.19 -38.29 -23.90
N ALA A 33 53.31 -37.96 -23.35
CA ALA A 33 53.66 -36.67 -22.83
C ALA A 33 53.83 -35.64 -23.93
N THR A 34 53.34 -34.41 -23.73
CA THR A 34 53.92 -33.22 -24.36
C THR A 34 53.84 -32.05 -23.38
N GLU A 35 54.96 -31.36 -23.31
CA GLU A 35 55.43 -30.37 -22.38
C GLU A 35 54.50 -29.17 -22.12
N ALA A 36 54.67 -28.67 -20.93
CA ALA A 36 54.04 -27.52 -20.31
C ALA A 36 54.31 -26.20 -21.07
N ALA A 37 53.27 -25.39 -21.18
CA ALA A 37 53.41 -23.95 -21.21
C ALA A 37 52.74 -23.42 -19.91
N ALA A 38 53.52 -22.80 -19.06
CA ALA A 38 53.04 -22.13 -17.86
C ALA A 38 52.15 -20.95 -18.28
N ALA A 39 50.85 -21.07 -18.05
CA ALA A 39 49.97 -19.93 -18.07
C ALA A 39 50.04 -19.25 -16.71
N GLU A 40 50.51 -18.02 -16.68
CA GLU A 40 50.39 -17.13 -15.55
C GLU A 40 48.93 -17.06 -15.06
N ALA A 41 48.75 -17.42 -13.80
CA ALA A 41 47.47 -17.22 -13.13
C ALA A 41 47.23 -15.72 -12.99
N THR A 42 46.39 -15.17 -13.88
CA THR A 42 45.81 -13.85 -13.70
C THR A 42 44.86 -13.99 -12.49
N THR A 43 45.28 -13.48 -11.35
CA THR A 43 44.40 -13.27 -10.19
C THR A 43 43.25 -12.39 -10.64
N ALA A 44 42.03 -12.96 -10.62
CA ALA A 44 40.83 -12.16 -10.76
C ALA A 44 40.85 -11.03 -9.72
N PRO A 45 40.43 -9.82 -10.07
CA PRO A 45 40.34 -8.76 -9.07
C PRO A 45 39.43 -9.27 -7.94
N GLU A 46 39.93 -9.21 -6.72
CA GLU A 46 39.18 -9.42 -5.49
C GLU A 46 38.06 -8.41 -5.54
N GLU A 47 36.82 -8.89 -5.73
CA GLU A 47 35.61 -8.08 -5.69
C GLU A 47 35.62 -7.41 -4.30
N ALA A 48 35.84 -6.10 -4.28
CA ALA A 48 35.88 -5.34 -3.04
C ALA A 48 34.55 -5.56 -2.32
N ALA A 49 34.55 -6.23 -1.20
CA ALA A 49 33.37 -6.43 -0.38
C ALA A 49 32.73 -5.05 -0.16
N ALA A 50 31.45 -4.92 -0.51
CA ALA A 50 30.71 -3.70 -0.26
C ALA A 50 30.87 -3.34 1.23
N PRO A 51 31.10 -2.06 1.58
CA PRO A 51 31.29 -1.68 2.97
C PRO A 51 30.11 -2.16 3.80
N GLU A 52 30.37 -2.84 4.91
CA GLU A 52 29.33 -3.29 5.83
C GLU A 52 28.56 -2.08 6.34
N THR A 53 27.23 -2.07 6.12
CA THR A 53 26.34 -1.02 6.63
C THR A 53 26.38 -1.06 8.16
N LYS A 54 26.61 0.09 8.80
CA LYS A 54 26.61 0.19 10.27
C LYS A 54 25.22 -0.12 10.80
N PRO A 55 25.10 -0.88 11.90
CA PRO A 55 23.82 -1.11 12.56
C PRO A 55 23.11 0.19 12.90
N ALA A 56 21.80 0.20 12.71
CA ALA A 56 20.90 1.29 13.05
C ALA A 56 19.59 0.78 13.62
N THR A 57 18.87 1.68 14.30
CA THR A 57 17.56 1.41 14.91
C THR A 57 16.52 2.35 14.35
N ALA A 58 15.28 1.83 14.15
CA ALA A 58 14.16 2.63 13.69
C ALA A 58 12.90 2.36 14.52
N GLY A 59 12.16 3.42 14.84
CA GLY A 59 10.83 3.35 15.43
C GLY A 59 9.79 3.86 14.45
N VAL A 60 8.72 3.09 14.23
CA VAL A 60 7.65 3.45 13.29
C VAL A 60 6.33 3.60 14.04
N CYS A 61 5.74 4.80 13.99
CA CYS A 61 4.42 5.10 14.50
C CYS A 61 3.41 5.01 13.35
N TRP A 62 2.75 3.87 13.19
CA TRP A 62 1.67 3.70 12.23
C TRP A 62 0.36 4.27 12.76
N TYR A 63 -0.49 4.83 11.89
CA TYR A 63 -1.74 5.41 12.35
C TYR A 63 -2.75 4.35 12.82
N ASN A 64 -2.78 3.16 12.18
CA ASN A 64 -3.64 2.04 12.59
C ASN A 64 -3.16 0.72 11.95
N PHE A 65 -2.95 -0.32 12.77
CA PHE A 65 -2.55 -1.64 12.30
C PHE A 65 -3.67 -2.42 11.60
N ALA A 66 -4.93 -2.10 11.88
CA ALA A 66 -6.08 -2.79 11.30
C ALA A 66 -6.44 -2.29 9.89
N ASP A 67 -5.86 -1.19 9.43
CA ASP A 67 -6.01 -0.69 8.07
C ASP A 67 -5.31 -1.64 7.08
N THR A 68 -6.02 -2.06 6.03
CA THR A 68 -5.53 -3.08 5.07
C THR A 68 -4.28 -2.62 4.33
N PHE A 69 -4.25 -1.36 3.86
CA PHE A 69 -3.10 -0.78 3.19
C PHE A 69 -1.89 -0.67 4.14
N ILE A 70 -2.11 -0.13 5.35
CA ILE A 70 -1.05 0.02 6.35
C ILE A 70 -0.50 -1.33 6.80
N SER A 71 -1.35 -2.34 6.95
CA SER A 71 -0.90 -3.70 7.30
C SER A 71 0.11 -4.23 6.29
N SER A 72 -0.14 -4.05 5.00
CA SER A 72 0.75 -4.49 3.91
C SER A 72 2.04 -3.67 3.87
N ALA A 73 1.98 -2.35 3.99
CA ALA A 73 3.16 -1.48 4.00
C ALA A 73 4.06 -1.76 5.23
N ARG A 74 3.45 -1.97 6.38
CA ARG A 74 4.13 -2.33 7.63
C ARG A 74 4.85 -3.67 7.49
N GLN A 75 4.16 -4.71 7.03
CA GLN A 75 4.75 -6.03 6.84
C GLN A 75 5.96 -5.97 5.89
N THR A 76 5.82 -5.26 4.77
CA THR A 76 6.92 -5.11 3.80
C THR A 76 8.14 -4.43 4.43
N LEU A 77 7.93 -3.37 5.21
CA LEU A 77 9.04 -2.67 5.87
C LEU A 77 9.68 -3.53 6.96
N GLU A 78 8.89 -4.26 7.75
CA GLU A 78 9.36 -5.19 8.78
C GLU A 78 10.17 -6.33 8.16
N ASP A 79 9.68 -6.96 7.09
CA ASP A 79 10.37 -8.05 6.38
C ASP A 79 11.71 -7.56 5.77
N ALA A 80 11.73 -6.35 5.20
CA ALA A 80 12.94 -5.76 4.66
C ALA A 80 13.98 -5.47 5.76
N ALA A 81 13.54 -5.01 6.93
CA ALA A 81 14.39 -4.78 8.08
C ALA A 81 14.96 -6.09 8.64
N ASP A 82 14.11 -7.10 8.84
CA ASP A 82 14.50 -8.42 9.38
C ASP A 82 15.52 -9.13 8.46
N GLY A 83 15.35 -8.99 7.14
CA GLY A 83 16.28 -9.55 6.15
C GLY A 83 17.61 -8.80 6.01
N SER A 84 17.72 -7.58 6.57
CA SER A 84 18.81 -6.65 6.25
C SER A 84 20.12 -6.92 7.03
N GLY A 85 20.02 -7.41 8.24
CA GLY A 85 21.15 -7.60 9.16
C GLY A 85 21.77 -6.31 9.75
N TRP A 86 21.34 -5.11 9.31
CA TRP A 86 21.84 -3.83 9.81
C TRP A 86 20.77 -2.97 10.51
N LEU A 87 19.48 -3.14 10.15
CA LEU A 87 18.38 -2.34 10.68
C LEU A 87 17.56 -3.14 11.70
N THR A 88 17.47 -2.63 12.92
CA THR A 88 16.53 -3.13 13.93
C THR A 88 15.33 -2.20 13.96
N LEU A 89 14.14 -2.70 13.62
CA LEU A 89 12.92 -1.92 13.48
C LEU A 89 11.90 -2.32 14.55
N SER A 90 11.21 -1.32 15.09
CA SER A 90 10.10 -1.50 16.03
C SER A 90 8.89 -0.71 15.55
N SER A 91 7.73 -1.36 15.44
CA SER A 91 6.47 -0.74 15.04
C SER A 91 5.55 -0.53 16.23
N ALA A 92 4.79 0.57 16.22
CA ALA A 92 3.76 0.88 17.20
C ALA A 92 2.47 1.30 16.51
N ASP A 93 1.34 0.77 17.01
CA ASP A 93 -0.01 1.16 16.59
C ASP A 93 -0.44 2.44 17.31
N SER A 94 -0.90 3.43 16.57
CA SER A 94 -1.49 4.64 17.14
C SER A 94 -3.02 4.56 17.24
N ALA A 95 -3.63 3.51 16.70
CA ALA A 95 -5.07 3.21 16.79
C ALA A 95 -5.98 4.41 16.43
N PHE A 96 -5.59 5.21 15.45
CA PHE A 96 -6.23 6.49 15.06
C PHE A 96 -6.33 7.52 16.19
N ASP A 97 -5.47 7.44 17.21
CA ASP A 97 -5.50 8.33 18.38
C ASP A 97 -4.23 9.18 18.46
N VAL A 98 -4.40 10.50 18.32
CA VAL A 98 -3.27 11.46 18.30
C VAL A 98 -2.46 11.43 19.60
N PRO A 99 -3.07 11.40 20.81
CA PRO A 99 -2.33 11.21 22.06
C PRO A 99 -1.50 9.93 22.09
N THR A 100 -2.04 8.81 21.60
CA THR A 100 -1.32 7.53 21.52
C THR A 100 -0.13 7.64 20.57
N GLN A 101 -0.28 8.30 19.40
CA GLN A 101 0.82 8.55 18.50
C GLN A 101 1.93 9.40 19.14
N ALA A 102 1.56 10.46 19.86
CA ALA A 102 2.52 11.28 20.59
C ALA A 102 3.29 10.48 21.67
N ASN A 103 2.62 9.57 22.36
CA ASN A 103 3.26 8.67 23.33
C ASN A 103 4.23 7.70 22.65
N ASN A 104 3.87 7.14 21.47
CA ASN A 104 4.73 6.25 20.70
C ASN A 104 5.98 6.99 20.21
N VAL A 105 5.83 8.22 19.70
CA VAL A 105 6.96 9.08 19.32
C VAL A 105 7.90 9.32 20.49
N ASN A 106 7.38 9.73 21.65
CA ASN A 106 8.18 9.94 22.86
C ASN A 106 8.89 8.66 23.31
N LEU A 107 8.24 7.50 23.19
CA LEU A 107 8.84 6.20 23.52
C LEU A 107 10.06 5.94 22.64
N PHE A 108 9.92 6.06 21.33
CA PHE A 108 11.03 5.82 20.40
C PHE A 108 12.17 6.82 20.55
N LEU A 109 11.87 8.10 20.78
CA LEU A 109 12.90 9.10 21.09
C LEU A 109 13.64 8.80 22.40
N THR A 110 12.94 8.27 23.41
CA THR A 110 13.53 7.85 24.69
C THR A 110 14.40 6.59 24.53
N GLN A 111 14.05 5.72 23.57
CA GLN A 111 14.86 4.55 23.18
C GLN A 111 16.07 4.92 22.32
N ASP A 112 16.23 6.20 22.00
CA ASP A 112 17.35 6.76 21.23
C ASP A 112 17.48 6.16 19.80
N VAL A 113 16.33 5.86 19.14
CA VAL A 113 16.34 5.34 17.76
C VAL A 113 17.06 6.29 16.81
N ASP A 114 17.71 5.77 15.76
CA ASP A 114 18.38 6.58 14.74
C ASP A 114 17.38 7.22 13.76
N TYR A 115 16.31 6.48 13.44
CA TYR A 115 15.24 6.89 12.53
C TYR A 115 13.90 6.84 13.23
N LEU A 116 13.15 7.94 13.16
CA LEU A 116 11.77 8.03 13.60
C LEU A 116 10.88 8.12 12.36
N LEU A 117 10.05 7.11 12.13
CA LEU A 117 9.09 7.10 11.03
C LEU A 117 7.69 7.37 11.58
N VAL A 118 6.93 8.25 10.93
CA VAL A 118 5.59 8.64 11.41
C VAL A 118 4.60 8.67 10.26
N ASN A 119 3.60 7.81 10.34
CA ASN A 119 2.39 7.92 9.54
C ASN A 119 1.45 8.89 10.25
N ASN A 120 1.59 10.18 9.96
CA ASN A 120 1.12 11.29 10.77
C ASN A 120 -0.41 11.41 10.81
N LEU A 121 -0.98 11.47 12.01
CA LEU A 121 -2.42 11.62 12.27
C LEU A 121 -2.88 13.08 12.35
N ASP A 122 -1.97 14.03 12.61
CA ASP A 122 -2.33 15.42 12.88
C ASP A 122 -1.40 16.40 12.17
N THR A 123 -1.93 17.08 11.16
CA THR A 123 -1.17 18.12 10.44
C THR A 123 -0.77 19.28 11.35
N ALA A 124 -1.60 19.63 12.34
CA ALA A 124 -1.29 20.73 13.29
C ALA A 124 -0.12 20.37 14.22
N GLY A 125 0.13 19.08 14.42
CA GLY A 125 1.23 18.55 15.24
C GLY A 125 2.56 18.40 14.50
N THR A 126 2.59 18.50 13.16
CA THR A 126 3.76 18.19 12.32
C THR A 126 5.01 18.97 12.74
N ALA A 127 4.90 20.29 12.89
CA ALA A 127 6.01 21.14 13.31
C ALA A 127 6.58 20.72 14.68
N ASN A 128 5.73 20.29 15.62
CA ASN A 128 6.17 19.81 16.92
C ASN A 128 6.92 18.48 16.82
N LEU A 129 6.47 17.54 15.97
CA LEU A 129 7.17 16.27 15.71
C LEU A 129 8.57 16.50 15.13
N ILE A 130 8.67 17.43 14.17
CA ILE A 130 9.95 17.84 13.58
C ILE A 130 10.87 18.46 14.65
N GLN A 131 10.34 19.34 15.50
CA GLN A 131 11.13 19.95 16.55
C GLN A 131 11.65 18.91 17.57
N GLN A 132 10.83 17.95 17.97
CA GLN A 132 11.24 16.86 18.86
C GLN A 132 12.36 16.01 18.24
N ALA A 133 12.24 15.64 16.96
CA ALA A 133 13.28 14.89 16.25
C ALA A 133 14.58 15.70 16.14
N LYS A 134 14.47 17.00 15.84
CA LYS A 134 15.63 17.93 15.79
C LYS A 134 16.32 18.06 17.14
N ASP A 135 15.59 18.24 18.24
CA ASP A 135 16.14 18.36 19.58
C ASP A 135 16.84 17.07 20.02
N ALA A 136 16.36 15.92 19.57
CA ALA A 136 16.98 14.61 19.78
C ALA A 136 18.10 14.30 18.76
N GLY A 137 18.29 15.11 17.71
CA GLY A 137 19.27 14.90 16.65
C GLY A 137 18.98 13.67 15.77
N LYS A 138 17.68 13.32 15.61
CA LYS A 138 17.23 12.12 14.89
C LYS A 138 16.64 12.46 13.53
N THR A 139 16.78 11.56 12.57
CA THR A 139 16.08 11.69 11.27
C THR A 139 14.61 11.35 11.45
N ILE A 140 13.72 12.22 10.96
CA ILE A 140 12.28 11.95 10.91
C ILE A 140 11.84 11.75 9.46
N ILE A 141 11.07 10.68 9.24
CA ILE A 141 10.51 10.30 7.94
C ILE A 141 8.99 10.20 8.08
N PHE A 142 8.28 11.10 7.45
CA PHE A 142 6.83 11.01 7.39
C PHE A 142 6.41 10.05 6.27
N LEU A 143 5.39 9.24 6.52
CA LEU A 143 4.91 8.21 5.61
C LEU A 143 3.45 8.41 5.24
N ASN A 144 3.12 8.17 3.98
CA ASN A 144 1.78 7.99 3.43
C ASN A 144 0.88 9.25 3.47
N THR A 145 0.76 9.91 4.61
CA THR A 145 -0.26 10.96 4.81
C THR A 145 0.33 12.26 5.31
N ASN A 146 -0.41 13.37 5.10
CA ASN A 146 -0.11 14.65 5.73
C ASN A 146 1.32 15.15 5.47
N THR A 147 1.60 15.45 4.19
CA THR A 147 2.88 16.02 3.75
C THR A 147 3.23 17.26 4.56
N PRO A 148 4.41 17.34 5.17
CA PRO A 148 4.89 18.58 5.77
C PRO A 148 4.95 19.71 4.74
N THR A 149 4.62 20.92 5.17
CA THR A 149 4.74 22.15 4.35
C THR A 149 6.21 22.49 4.06
N ASP A 150 6.45 23.40 3.10
CA ASP A 150 7.82 23.83 2.80
C ASP A 150 8.47 24.54 3.99
N GLU A 151 7.69 25.28 4.79
CA GLU A 151 8.13 25.92 6.03
C GLU A 151 8.53 24.88 7.08
N GLU A 152 7.78 23.79 7.19
CA GLU A 152 8.07 22.68 8.12
C GLU A 152 9.32 21.91 7.69
N PHE A 153 9.50 21.64 6.40
CA PHE A 153 10.75 21.06 5.89
C PHE A 153 11.95 21.94 6.17
N ALA A 154 11.80 23.26 6.08
CA ALA A 154 12.88 24.21 6.36
C ALA A 154 13.30 24.30 7.84
N MET A 155 12.51 23.68 8.77
CA MET A 155 12.85 23.67 10.20
C MET A 155 14.04 22.77 10.51
N TYR A 156 14.27 21.71 9.72
CA TYR A 156 15.28 20.70 10.00
C TYR A 156 15.71 19.96 8.75
N ASP A 157 17.01 19.83 8.49
CA ASP A 157 17.56 19.19 7.27
C ASP A 157 17.31 17.66 7.20
N ASN A 158 17.05 16.99 8.36
CA ASN A 158 16.82 15.56 8.40
C ASN A 158 15.32 15.21 8.47
N VAL A 159 14.49 15.94 7.74
CA VAL A 159 13.06 15.65 7.52
C VAL A 159 12.88 15.06 6.14
N TRP A 160 12.20 13.92 6.06
CA TRP A 160 11.88 13.24 4.80
C TRP A 160 10.39 12.90 4.73
N PHE A 161 9.90 12.69 3.53
CA PHE A 161 8.52 12.28 3.28
C PHE A 161 8.44 11.28 2.13
N ILE A 162 7.64 10.22 2.30
CA ILE A 162 7.35 9.22 1.27
C ILE A 162 5.86 9.02 1.18
N SER A 163 5.26 9.26 0.04
CA SER A 163 3.84 9.02 -0.22
C SER A 163 3.53 9.03 -1.71
N SER A 164 2.27 8.77 -2.05
CA SER A 164 1.70 8.97 -3.37
C SER A 164 0.96 10.31 -3.46
N LEU A 165 0.77 10.85 -4.68
CA LEU A 165 0.02 12.09 -4.91
C LEU A 165 -1.48 11.80 -4.94
N ALA A 166 -2.20 12.15 -3.88
CA ALA A 166 -3.62 11.83 -3.72
C ALA A 166 -4.53 12.35 -4.83
N ASP A 167 -4.21 13.50 -5.43
CA ASP A 167 -4.92 14.07 -6.60
C ASP A 167 -4.89 13.15 -7.82
N GLN A 168 -3.80 12.39 -8.02
CA GLN A 168 -3.74 11.39 -9.10
C GLN A 168 -4.80 10.29 -8.88
N SER A 169 -4.96 9.81 -7.64
CA SER A 169 -5.93 8.75 -7.33
C SER A 169 -7.37 9.20 -7.55
N GLY A 170 -7.72 10.41 -7.10
CA GLY A 170 -9.02 11.01 -7.39
C GLY A 170 -9.26 11.15 -8.89
N THR A 171 -8.27 11.66 -9.62
CA THR A 171 -8.35 11.80 -11.09
C THR A 171 -8.58 10.44 -11.78
N ILE A 172 -7.91 9.38 -11.34
CA ILE A 172 -8.11 8.01 -11.86
C ILE A 172 -9.55 7.54 -11.62
N MET A 173 -10.07 7.71 -10.40
CA MET A 173 -11.46 7.37 -10.06
C MET A 173 -12.46 8.08 -10.97
N GLY A 174 -12.31 9.41 -11.12
CA GLY A 174 -13.18 10.22 -11.94
C GLY A 174 -13.12 9.84 -13.42
N ASN A 175 -11.92 9.51 -13.94
CA ASN A 175 -11.75 9.07 -15.33
C ASN A 175 -12.47 7.74 -15.61
N TYR A 176 -12.46 6.79 -14.68
CA TYR A 176 -13.22 5.55 -14.82
C TYR A 176 -14.73 5.81 -14.88
N ALA A 177 -15.25 6.63 -13.97
CA ALA A 177 -16.67 6.97 -13.97
C ALA A 177 -17.09 7.77 -15.21
N ALA A 178 -16.27 8.73 -15.64
CA ALA A 178 -16.52 9.53 -16.84
C ALA A 178 -16.54 8.67 -18.10
N LYS A 179 -15.59 7.75 -18.25
CA LYS A 179 -15.54 6.81 -19.37
C LYS A 179 -16.80 5.93 -19.38
N TYR A 180 -17.16 5.36 -18.24
CA TYR A 180 -18.36 4.53 -18.13
C TYR A 180 -19.63 5.30 -18.53
N TRP A 181 -19.80 6.52 -18.02
CA TRP A 181 -20.94 7.37 -18.35
C TRP A 181 -21.05 7.67 -19.85
N GLN A 182 -19.92 7.94 -20.51
CA GLN A 182 -19.88 8.23 -21.95
C GLN A 182 -20.18 6.99 -22.82
N GLU A 183 -19.78 5.81 -22.37
CA GLU A 183 -19.96 4.54 -23.09
C GLU A 183 -21.34 3.91 -22.83
N HIS A 184 -22.05 4.31 -21.75
CA HIS A 184 -23.31 3.73 -21.26
C HIS A 184 -24.40 4.79 -21.08
N PRO A 185 -25.11 5.20 -22.17
CA PRO A 185 -26.21 6.18 -22.06
C PRO A 185 -27.32 5.79 -21.09
N GLU A 186 -27.49 4.49 -20.84
CA GLU A 186 -28.42 3.94 -19.84
C GLU A 186 -28.02 4.20 -18.39
N ALA A 187 -26.79 4.68 -18.15
CA ALA A 187 -26.30 5.04 -16.82
C ALA A 187 -27.03 6.27 -16.26
N ASP A 188 -27.55 7.16 -17.12
CA ASP A 188 -28.47 8.24 -16.74
C ASP A 188 -29.88 7.63 -16.44
N ARG A 189 -29.99 7.07 -15.23
CA ARG A 189 -31.14 6.25 -14.82
C ARG A 189 -32.41 7.06 -14.63
N ASN A 190 -32.28 8.31 -14.19
CA ASN A 190 -33.43 9.23 -13.98
C ASN A 190 -33.66 10.19 -15.16
N GLY A 191 -32.78 10.20 -16.18
CA GLY A 191 -32.92 10.97 -17.40
C GLY A 191 -32.69 12.47 -17.25
N ASN A 192 -31.98 12.91 -16.22
CA ASN A 192 -31.73 14.33 -15.94
C ASN A 192 -30.50 14.92 -16.66
N GLY A 193 -29.66 14.07 -17.28
CA GLY A 193 -28.45 14.44 -18.01
C GLY A 193 -27.28 14.86 -17.11
N MET A 194 -27.26 14.41 -15.86
CA MET A 194 -26.22 14.63 -14.88
C MET A 194 -25.82 13.29 -14.27
N LEU A 195 -24.54 13.12 -13.93
CA LEU A 195 -24.09 11.96 -13.15
C LEU A 195 -24.46 12.20 -11.67
N ASP A 196 -25.45 11.48 -11.20
CA ASP A 196 -25.92 11.51 -9.83
C ASP A 196 -25.12 10.54 -8.96
N TYR A 197 -24.29 11.07 -8.03
CA TYR A 197 -23.31 10.27 -7.34
C TYR A 197 -23.42 10.28 -5.80
N VAL A 198 -22.97 9.19 -5.20
CA VAL A 198 -22.67 9.06 -3.78
C VAL A 198 -21.17 9.17 -3.58
N MET A 199 -20.75 9.96 -2.59
CA MET A 199 -19.36 10.11 -2.17
C MET A 199 -19.16 9.57 -0.76
N LEU A 200 -18.31 8.55 -0.62
CA LEU A 200 -17.90 7.98 0.67
C LEU A 200 -16.47 8.40 0.97
N ILE A 201 -16.31 9.32 1.91
CA ILE A 201 -14.99 9.85 2.27
C ILE A 201 -14.42 9.15 3.50
N GLY A 202 -13.10 9.16 3.63
CA GLY A 202 -12.41 8.71 4.84
C GLY A 202 -12.62 9.70 5.99
N PHE A 203 -11.55 10.24 6.55
CA PHE A 203 -11.64 11.29 7.56
C PHE A 203 -11.65 12.68 6.92
N GLU A 204 -12.42 13.62 7.48
CA GLU A 204 -12.49 15.01 7.00
C GLU A 204 -11.19 15.80 7.20
N TRP A 205 -10.35 15.40 8.15
CA TRP A 205 -9.05 16.02 8.40
C TRP A 205 -7.92 15.44 7.55
N HIS A 206 -8.17 14.35 6.82
CA HIS A 206 -7.16 13.62 6.07
C HIS A 206 -7.09 14.16 4.64
N TYR A 207 -5.92 14.72 4.26
CA TYR A 207 -5.73 15.33 2.95
C TYR A 207 -6.13 14.40 1.79
N ASP A 208 -5.68 13.14 1.83
CA ASP A 208 -5.95 12.19 0.75
C ASP A 208 -7.45 11.93 0.57
N SER A 209 -8.20 11.88 1.69
CA SER A 209 -9.66 11.72 1.64
C SER A 209 -10.33 12.85 0.86
N LEU A 210 -9.93 14.08 1.15
CA LEU A 210 -10.48 15.27 0.51
C LEU A 210 -9.99 15.42 -0.95
N ALA A 211 -8.72 15.12 -1.22
CA ALA A 211 -8.17 15.14 -2.57
C ALA A 211 -8.86 14.10 -3.47
N ARG A 212 -9.05 12.86 -2.98
CA ARG A 212 -9.77 11.81 -3.70
C ARG A 212 -11.19 12.25 -4.02
N ARG A 213 -11.90 12.89 -3.08
CA ARG A 213 -13.22 13.48 -3.30
C ARG A 213 -13.20 14.55 -4.40
N ASP A 214 -12.36 15.57 -4.23
CA ASP A 214 -12.41 16.77 -5.06
C ASP A 214 -11.91 16.48 -6.50
N TYR A 215 -10.82 15.73 -6.64
CA TYR A 215 -10.23 15.42 -7.95
C TYR A 215 -11.03 14.36 -8.72
N SER A 216 -11.79 13.48 -8.06
CA SER A 216 -12.66 12.55 -8.78
C SER A 216 -13.80 13.29 -9.49
N ILE A 217 -14.44 14.21 -8.81
CA ILE A 217 -15.51 15.01 -9.39
C ILE A 217 -14.96 15.98 -10.43
N LYS A 218 -13.84 16.63 -10.14
CA LYS A 218 -13.15 17.47 -11.11
C LYS A 218 -12.86 16.73 -12.42
N ALA A 219 -12.37 15.48 -12.37
CA ALA A 219 -12.07 14.70 -13.57
C ALA A 219 -13.33 14.37 -14.38
N VAL A 220 -14.45 14.08 -13.73
CA VAL A 220 -15.76 13.88 -14.38
C VAL A 220 -16.21 15.17 -15.07
N GLU A 221 -16.11 16.32 -14.39
CA GLU A 221 -16.50 17.62 -14.93
C GLU A 221 -15.56 18.09 -16.05
N ASP A 222 -14.26 17.83 -15.96
CA ASP A 222 -13.28 18.11 -17.01
C ASP A 222 -13.56 17.28 -18.29
N ALA A 223 -14.19 16.11 -18.16
CA ALA A 223 -14.71 15.30 -19.28
C ALA A 223 -16.01 15.85 -19.89
N GLY A 224 -16.52 16.99 -19.40
CA GLY A 224 -17.72 17.64 -19.90
C GLY A 224 -19.04 17.09 -19.34
N ILE A 225 -18.99 16.26 -18.33
CA ILE A 225 -20.15 15.65 -17.69
C ILE A 225 -20.58 16.52 -16.51
N LYS A 226 -21.88 16.85 -16.45
CA LYS A 226 -22.44 17.53 -15.29
C LYS A 226 -22.62 16.54 -14.15
N THR A 227 -22.39 16.98 -12.94
CA THR A 227 -22.49 16.14 -11.74
C THR A 227 -23.56 16.66 -10.77
N ASN A 228 -24.18 15.77 -10.03
CA ASN A 228 -25.04 16.10 -8.92
C ASN A 228 -24.75 15.16 -7.74
N LYS A 229 -24.41 15.76 -6.60
CA LYS A 229 -24.10 14.99 -5.40
C LYS A 229 -25.38 14.61 -4.66
N VAL A 230 -25.80 13.33 -4.78
CA VAL A 230 -26.96 12.79 -4.05
C VAL A 230 -26.68 12.71 -2.57
N TYR A 231 -25.48 12.22 -2.22
CA TYR A 231 -25.07 12.07 -0.83
C TYR A 231 -23.55 12.09 -0.66
N GLU A 232 -23.12 12.62 0.48
CA GLU A 232 -21.72 12.51 0.93
C GLU A 232 -21.69 12.09 2.40
N ALA A 233 -20.84 11.14 2.74
CA ALA A 233 -20.69 10.66 4.10
C ALA A 233 -19.25 10.41 4.48
N VAL A 234 -18.92 10.72 5.73
CA VAL A 234 -17.69 10.31 6.39
C VAL A 234 -17.84 8.87 6.86
N CYS A 235 -17.06 7.97 6.29
CA CYS A 235 -17.08 6.53 6.61
C CYS A 235 -15.75 6.03 7.21
N ASN A 236 -14.84 6.94 7.57
CA ASN A 236 -13.63 6.67 8.37
C ASN A 236 -12.73 5.56 7.82
N TYR A 237 -12.71 5.33 6.50
CA TYR A 237 -12.07 4.19 5.84
C TYR A 237 -12.61 2.82 6.31
N SER A 238 -13.79 2.80 6.92
CA SER A 238 -14.43 1.63 7.50
C SER A 238 -15.43 0.98 6.53
N ARG A 239 -15.21 -0.30 6.24
CA ARG A 239 -16.13 -1.12 5.42
C ARG A 239 -17.54 -1.18 6.03
N ALA A 240 -17.61 -1.35 7.36
CA ALA A 240 -18.88 -1.43 8.07
C ALA A 240 -19.66 -0.10 8.04
N ASP A 241 -18.98 1.04 8.23
CA ASP A 241 -19.63 2.35 8.19
C ASP A 241 -20.14 2.66 6.78
N ALA A 242 -19.36 2.36 5.74
CA ALA A 242 -19.76 2.51 4.36
C ALA A 242 -20.97 1.62 4.00
N MET A 243 -20.97 0.35 4.44
CA MET A 243 -22.10 -0.56 4.26
C MET A 243 -23.38 -0.01 4.89
N ASN A 244 -23.33 0.40 6.16
CA ASN A 244 -24.48 0.95 6.89
C ASN A 244 -25.00 2.24 6.24
N THR A 245 -24.09 3.11 5.81
CA THR A 245 -24.39 4.35 5.09
C THR A 245 -25.11 4.04 3.78
N MET A 246 -24.54 3.14 2.97
CA MET A 246 -25.11 2.80 1.67
C MET A 246 -26.48 2.12 1.79
N GLN A 247 -26.71 1.25 2.77
CA GLN A 247 -28.03 0.70 3.08
C GLN A 247 -29.07 1.79 3.33
N SER A 248 -28.70 2.84 4.07
CA SER A 248 -29.59 3.97 4.36
C SER A 248 -29.89 4.79 3.09
N ILE A 249 -28.87 5.03 2.26
CA ILE A 249 -29.02 5.75 0.99
C ILE A 249 -29.95 4.99 0.04
N LEU A 250 -29.73 3.68 -0.14
CA LEU A 250 -30.56 2.85 -1.03
C LEU A 250 -32.03 2.78 -0.58
N THR A 251 -32.30 2.92 0.71
CA THR A 251 -33.69 2.96 1.23
C THR A 251 -34.40 4.24 0.87
N SER A 252 -33.71 5.36 0.74
CA SER A 252 -34.31 6.70 0.54
C SER A 252 -34.13 7.26 -0.88
N ASN A 253 -33.07 6.88 -1.60
CA ASN A 253 -32.62 7.51 -2.83
C ASN A 253 -32.16 6.51 -3.91
N SER A 254 -32.65 5.26 -3.92
CA SER A 254 -32.16 4.22 -4.82
C SER A 254 -32.19 4.59 -6.30
N ASP A 255 -33.23 5.33 -6.72
CA ASP A 255 -33.47 5.67 -8.13
C ASP A 255 -32.53 6.78 -8.62
N ASP A 256 -31.97 7.56 -7.70
CA ASP A 256 -31.09 8.69 -8.01
C ASP A 256 -29.60 8.34 -7.94
N VAL A 257 -29.20 7.11 -7.55
CA VAL A 257 -27.79 6.72 -7.45
C VAL A 257 -27.30 6.15 -8.77
N GLU A 258 -26.34 6.80 -9.41
CA GLU A 258 -25.78 6.44 -10.71
C GLU A 258 -24.28 6.18 -10.68
N ALA A 259 -23.59 6.62 -9.62
CA ALA A 259 -22.18 6.29 -9.35
C ALA A 259 -21.90 6.29 -7.85
N VAL A 260 -20.90 5.50 -7.45
CA VAL A 260 -20.32 5.54 -6.10
C VAL A 260 -18.83 5.79 -6.18
N PHE A 261 -18.36 6.85 -5.52
CA PHE A 261 -16.95 7.12 -5.29
C PHE A 261 -16.63 6.81 -3.84
N ALA A 262 -15.68 5.94 -3.60
CA ALA A 262 -15.23 5.60 -2.26
C ALA A 262 -13.73 5.89 -2.11
N ALA A 263 -13.33 6.59 -1.06
CA ALA A 263 -11.96 7.02 -0.90
C ALA A 263 -10.98 5.86 -0.62
N ASN A 264 -11.45 4.62 -0.41
CA ASN A 264 -10.64 3.40 -0.44
C ASN A 264 -11.49 2.18 -0.81
N ASP A 265 -10.81 1.04 -1.08
CA ASP A 265 -11.46 -0.22 -1.45
C ASP A 265 -12.35 -0.78 -0.33
N ASP A 266 -11.94 -0.69 0.93
CA ASP A 266 -12.76 -1.21 2.04
C ASP A 266 -14.13 -0.55 2.10
N MET A 267 -14.20 0.77 1.90
CA MET A 267 -15.49 1.47 1.83
C MET A 267 -16.27 1.12 0.56
N ALA A 268 -15.60 0.99 -0.58
CA ALA A 268 -16.23 0.54 -1.82
C ALA A 268 -16.87 -0.83 -1.66
N LEU A 269 -16.13 -1.78 -1.06
CA LEU A 269 -16.62 -3.13 -0.80
C LEU A 269 -17.81 -3.13 0.16
N GLY A 270 -17.80 -2.28 1.19
CA GLY A 270 -18.95 -2.10 2.08
C GLY A 270 -20.18 -1.58 1.33
N ALA A 271 -20.01 -0.60 0.45
CA ALA A 271 -21.08 -0.11 -0.40
C ALA A 271 -21.62 -1.20 -1.36
N ILE A 272 -20.71 -1.95 -2.02
CA ILE A 272 -21.05 -3.07 -2.89
C ILE A 272 -21.83 -4.16 -2.14
N GLU A 273 -21.46 -4.50 -0.91
CA GLU A 273 -22.21 -5.44 -0.07
C GLU A 273 -23.66 -4.98 0.18
N ALA A 274 -23.84 -3.70 0.52
CA ALA A 274 -25.16 -3.13 0.71
C ALA A 274 -26.00 -3.14 -0.60
N MET A 275 -25.35 -2.83 -1.73
CA MET A 275 -25.97 -2.84 -3.06
C MET A 275 -26.38 -4.25 -3.48
N LYS A 276 -25.48 -5.26 -3.32
CA LYS A 276 -25.80 -6.67 -3.57
C LYS A 276 -26.97 -7.15 -2.71
N ALA A 277 -27.02 -6.77 -1.43
CA ALA A 277 -28.11 -7.11 -0.54
C ALA A 277 -29.46 -6.48 -0.97
N ALA A 278 -29.44 -5.38 -1.71
CA ALA A 278 -30.59 -4.71 -2.30
C ALA A 278 -30.92 -5.22 -3.72
N GLY A 279 -30.24 -6.26 -4.22
CA GLY A 279 -30.46 -6.85 -5.56
C GLY A 279 -29.75 -6.12 -6.70
N TRP A 280 -28.81 -5.23 -6.39
CA TRP A 280 -27.96 -4.60 -7.41
C TRP A 280 -26.87 -5.60 -7.85
N PHE A 281 -26.41 -5.43 -9.09
CA PHE A 281 -25.47 -6.34 -9.77
C PHE A 281 -26.00 -7.75 -10.08
N ASP A 282 -27.25 -8.07 -9.71
CA ASP A 282 -27.94 -9.26 -10.19
C ASP A 282 -28.23 -9.14 -11.71
N ASP A 283 -28.67 -10.24 -12.35
CA ASP A 283 -28.91 -10.28 -13.81
C ASP A 283 -29.83 -9.16 -14.28
N ASP A 284 -30.93 -8.90 -13.55
CA ASP A 284 -31.94 -7.89 -13.84
C ASP A 284 -31.80 -6.62 -12.95
N GLY A 285 -30.79 -6.57 -12.07
CA GLY A 285 -30.57 -5.47 -11.13
C GLY A 285 -29.79 -4.30 -11.75
N PRO A 286 -29.85 -3.11 -11.10
CA PRO A 286 -29.02 -1.98 -11.51
C PRO A 286 -27.53 -2.29 -11.46
N LYS A 287 -26.78 -1.81 -12.47
CA LYS A 287 -25.32 -1.85 -12.52
C LYS A 287 -24.83 -0.43 -12.73
N ILE A 288 -24.03 0.05 -11.79
CA ILE A 288 -23.45 1.40 -11.82
C ILE A 288 -21.96 1.36 -11.56
N PRO A 289 -21.20 2.36 -11.99
CA PRO A 289 -19.79 2.46 -11.66
C PRO A 289 -19.58 2.66 -10.15
N VAL A 290 -18.78 1.78 -9.55
CA VAL A 290 -18.19 1.97 -8.23
C VAL A 290 -16.69 2.13 -8.44
N CYS A 291 -16.12 3.24 -7.97
CA CYS A 291 -14.70 3.57 -8.14
C CYS A 291 -14.05 3.79 -6.77
N SER A 292 -12.81 3.31 -6.63
CA SER A 292 -12.10 3.34 -5.35
C SER A 292 -10.59 3.60 -5.50
N VAL A 293 -9.87 3.44 -4.40
CA VAL A 293 -8.41 3.55 -4.31
C VAL A 293 -7.87 2.40 -3.46
N ASP A 294 -6.68 1.96 -3.71
CA ASP A 294 -5.73 1.08 -3.08
C ASP A 294 -5.39 -0.17 -3.91
N ALA A 295 -6.33 -0.73 -4.69
CA ALA A 295 -6.19 -1.98 -5.41
C ALA A 295 -5.79 -3.15 -4.48
N THR A 296 -6.46 -3.25 -3.34
CA THR A 296 -6.26 -4.36 -2.40
C THR A 296 -6.64 -5.70 -3.04
N ALA A 297 -6.13 -6.81 -2.51
CA ALA A 297 -6.46 -8.13 -3.06
C ALA A 297 -7.98 -8.37 -3.17
N VAL A 298 -8.75 -7.97 -2.14
CA VAL A 298 -10.23 -8.08 -2.15
C VAL A 298 -10.88 -7.09 -3.12
N GLY A 299 -10.29 -5.88 -3.30
CA GLY A 299 -10.70 -4.94 -4.35
C GLY A 299 -10.50 -5.50 -5.75
N CYS A 300 -9.37 -6.17 -5.98
CA CYS A 300 -9.06 -6.87 -7.23
C CYS A 300 -10.00 -8.05 -7.52
N GLU A 301 -10.47 -8.76 -6.49
CA GLU A 301 -11.54 -9.75 -6.63
C GLU A 301 -12.84 -9.08 -7.12
N ALA A 302 -13.24 -7.94 -6.54
CA ALA A 302 -14.44 -7.20 -6.94
C ALA A 302 -14.34 -6.61 -8.36
N LEU A 303 -13.12 -6.21 -8.82
CA LEU A 303 -12.87 -5.86 -10.22
C LEU A 303 -13.12 -7.05 -11.15
N THR A 304 -12.62 -8.22 -10.78
CA THR A 304 -12.78 -9.46 -11.55
C THR A 304 -14.25 -9.91 -11.59
N GLU A 305 -14.99 -9.71 -10.51
CA GLU A 305 -16.43 -9.96 -10.44
C GLU A 305 -17.26 -8.93 -11.23
N GLY A 306 -16.68 -7.78 -11.57
CA GLY A 306 -17.36 -6.66 -12.25
C GLY A 306 -18.27 -5.84 -11.34
N THR A 307 -18.12 -5.92 -10.03
CA THR A 307 -18.86 -5.10 -9.06
C THR A 307 -18.12 -3.82 -8.65
N LEU A 308 -16.81 -3.80 -8.80
CA LEU A 308 -15.97 -2.60 -8.79
C LEU A 308 -15.57 -2.31 -10.23
N LEU A 309 -15.70 -1.05 -10.68
CA LEU A 309 -15.35 -0.65 -12.04
C LEU A 309 -13.84 -0.40 -12.19
N GLY A 310 -13.25 0.28 -11.24
CA GLY A 310 -11.84 0.65 -11.27
C GLY A 310 -11.37 1.17 -9.93
N THR A 311 -10.06 1.02 -9.70
CA THR A 311 -9.38 1.49 -8.50
C THR A 311 -8.02 2.11 -8.90
N ALA A 312 -7.47 2.96 -8.05
CA ALA A 312 -6.12 3.49 -8.21
C ALA A 312 -5.18 2.73 -7.27
N LEU A 313 -4.23 1.98 -7.82
CA LEU A 313 -3.24 1.25 -7.00
C LEU A 313 -2.39 2.25 -6.21
N ASN A 314 -2.57 2.24 -4.90
CA ASN A 314 -1.64 2.81 -3.92
C ASN A 314 -0.73 1.67 -3.47
N ASN A 315 0.52 1.63 -3.93
CA ASN A 315 1.34 0.44 -3.73
C ASN A 315 2.02 0.41 -2.35
N PRO A 316 1.51 -0.40 -1.39
CA PRO A 316 2.04 -0.46 -0.02
C PRO A 316 3.43 -1.10 0.03
N VAL A 317 3.71 -2.03 -0.89
CA VAL A 317 5.02 -2.70 -0.98
C VAL A 317 6.08 -1.71 -1.45
N THR A 318 5.74 -0.84 -2.40
CA THR A 318 6.63 0.25 -2.82
C THR A 318 6.90 1.22 -1.67
N LEU A 319 5.88 1.59 -0.90
CA LEU A 319 6.03 2.47 0.28
C LEU A 319 6.99 1.86 1.31
N GLY A 320 6.79 0.61 1.70
CA GLY A 320 7.62 -0.09 2.68
C GLY A 320 9.07 -0.24 2.20
N ASN A 321 9.27 -0.65 0.95
CA ASN A 321 10.61 -0.80 0.38
C ASN A 321 11.34 0.54 0.23
N LEU A 322 10.67 1.60 -0.22
CA LEU A 322 11.30 2.92 -0.33
C LEU A 322 11.65 3.51 1.04
N ALA A 323 10.85 3.26 2.08
CA ALA A 323 11.18 3.65 3.45
C ALA A 323 12.47 2.94 3.92
N TYR A 324 12.58 1.64 3.69
CA TYR A 324 13.79 0.88 3.98
C TYR A 324 15.01 1.41 3.20
N ARG A 325 14.87 1.62 1.89
CA ARG A 325 15.97 2.06 1.01
C ARG A 325 16.40 3.51 1.29
N LEU A 326 15.46 4.38 1.67
CA LEU A 326 15.79 5.71 2.15
C LEU A 326 16.68 5.64 3.38
N MET A 327 16.32 4.86 4.39
CA MET A 327 17.15 4.68 5.59
C MET A 327 18.51 4.08 5.23
N PHE A 328 18.59 3.13 4.28
CA PHE A 328 19.85 2.57 3.79
C PHE A 328 20.73 3.64 3.13
N CYS A 329 20.19 4.48 2.26
CA CYS A 329 20.93 5.58 1.64
C CYS A 329 21.50 6.55 2.69
N LEU A 330 20.65 6.97 3.63
CA LEU A 330 21.03 7.90 4.70
C LEU A 330 22.13 7.29 5.62
N GLN A 331 21.98 6.01 5.98
CA GLN A 331 22.93 5.31 6.84
C GLN A 331 24.32 5.17 6.22
N ASN A 332 24.38 5.05 4.91
CA ASN A 332 25.63 4.91 4.16
C ASN A 332 26.16 6.24 3.57
N GLY A 333 25.49 7.37 3.86
CA GLY A 333 25.87 8.68 3.32
C GLY A 333 25.76 8.77 1.80
N LEU A 334 24.84 7.99 1.19
CA LEU A 334 24.56 8.01 -0.23
C LEU A 334 23.57 9.16 -0.53
N GLU A 335 23.71 9.75 -1.71
CA GLU A 335 22.71 10.71 -2.20
C GLU A 335 21.36 10.01 -2.37
N VAL A 336 20.27 10.64 -1.92
CA VAL A 336 18.93 10.10 -2.10
C VAL A 336 18.42 10.50 -3.49
N ASN A 337 18.50 9.58 -4.42
CA ASN A 337 18.04 9.69 -5.80
C ASN A 337 17.53 8.34 -6.30
N ALA A 338 16.92 8.29 -7.49
CA ALA A 338 16.34 7.07 -8.03
C ALA A 338 17.37 5.94 -8.22
N GLU A 339 18.62 6.28 -8.59
CA GLU A 339 19.69 5.31 -8.78
C GLU A 339 20.08 4.63 -7.47
N ASN A 340 20.32 5.41 -6.40
CA ASN A 340 20.73 4.87 -5.11
C ASN A 340 19.59 4.21 -4.33
N LEU A 341 18.35 4.69 -4.50
CA LEU A 341 17.17 3.99 -3.98
C LEU A 341 17.00 2.62 -4.67
N ALA A 342 17.46 2.46 -5.92
CA ALA A 342 17.58 1.20 -6.63
C ALA A 342 16.32 0.32 -6.54
N TYR A 343 15.14 0.91 -6.68
CA TYR A 343 13.86 0.24 -6.63
C TYR A 343 13.12 0.39 -7.95
N ASP A 344 12.67 -0.72 -8.53
CA ASP A 344 12.02 -0.74 -9.84
C ASP A 344 10.51 -0.54 -9.68
N ALA A 345 10.11 0.71 -9.46
CA ALA A 345 8.71 1.13 -9.41
C ALA A 345 8.59 2.58 -9.87
N GLY A 346 7.38 2.99 -10.26
CA GLY A 346 7.09 4.38 -10.61
C GLY A 346 7.19 5.28 -9.37
N PHE A 347 8.27 6.04 -9.26
CA PHE A 347 8.43 7.07 -8.23
C PHE A 347 9.39 8.17 -8.71
N LYS A 348 9.35 9.31 -8.03
CA LYS A 348 10.27 10.43 -8.25
C LYS A 348 10.76 11.00 -6.93
N VAL A 349 11.97 11.56 -6.94
CA VAL A 349 12.56 12.24 -5.78
C VAL A 349 12.58 13.74 -6.07
N GLU A 350 11.98 14.52 -5.20
CA GLU A 350 11.93 15.99 -5.28
C GLU A 350 12.40 16.59 -3.95
N GLY A 351 13.68 16.95 -3.86
CA GLY A 351 14.29 17.36 -2.59
C GLY A 351 14.23 16.24 -1.56
N HIS A 352 13.55 16.45 -0.44
CA HIS A 352 13.36 15.44 0.62
C HIS A 352 12.01 14.72 0.54
N ARG A 353 11.36 14.75 -0.62
CA ARG A 353 10.08 14.08 -0.89
C ARG A 353 10.29 12.97 -1.90
N ILE A 354 9.75 11.80 -1.62
CA ILE A 354 9.69 10.66 -2.54
C ILE A 354 8.22 10.43 -2.86
N TRP A 355 7.85 10.65 -4.12
CA TRP A 355 6.49 10.52 -4.62
C TRP A 355 6.33 9.22 -5.39
N ILE A 356 5.40 8.38 -4.97
CA ILE A 356 5.05 7.12 -5.64
C ILE A 356 3.88 7.40 -6.58
N ASP A 357 3.97 6.91 -7.81
CA ASP A 357 2.90 7.08 -8.79
C ASP A 357 1.73 6.12 -8.50
N TYR A 358 0.51 6.64 -8.60
CA TYR A 358 -0.68 5.80 -8.65
C TYR A 358 -0.80 5.13 -10.02
N ILE A 359 -1.25 3.87 -10.04
CA ILE A 359 -1.49 3.11 -11.27
C ILE A 359 -2.98 2.83 -11.40
N PRO A 360 -3.64 3.19 -12.54
CA PRO A 360 -5.03 2.85 -12.76
C PRO A 360 -5.19 1.33 -12.96
N ILE A 361 -6.08 0.71 -12.19
CA ILE A 361 -6.37 -0.72 -12.23
C ILE A 361 -7.85 -0.95 -12.50
N ASP A 362 -8.13 -1.80 -13.48
CA ASP A 362 -9.45 -2.33 -13.80
C ASP A 362 -9.38 -3.84 -14.08
N ALA A 363 -10.48 -4.45 -14.50
CA ALA A 363 -10.53 -5.89 -14.80
C ALA A 363 -9.55 -6.33 -15.90
N SER A 364 -9.09 -5.42 -16.77
CA SER A 364 -8.18 -5.76 -17.89
C SER A 364 -6.73 -5.89 -17.47
N ASN A 365 -6.33 -5.25 -16.38
CA ASN A 365 -4.96 -5.22 -15.89
C ASN A 365 -4.82 -5.53 -14.39
N VAL A 366 -5.82 -6.16 -13.79
CA VAL A 366 -5.85 -6.52 -12.36
C VAL A 366 -4.60 -7.31 -11.91
N ALA A 367 -3.95 -8.02 -12.82
CA ALA A 367 -2.70 -8.72 -12.54
C ALA A 367 -1.53 -7.77 -12.20
N ASP A 368 -1.60 -6.51 -12.61
CA ASP A 368 -0.57 -5.50 -12.32
C ASP A 368 -0.65 -5.00 -10.87
N ALA A 369 -1.75 -5.29 -10.17
CA ALA A 369 -1.96 -4.92 -8.77
C ALA A 369 -1.45 -5.97 -7.78
N THR A 370 -0.74 -7.01 -8.24
CA THR A 370 -0.16 -8.03 -7.34
C THR A 370 1.04 -7.47 -6.58
N TYR A 371 0.98 -7.52 -5.25
CA TYR A 371 2.06 -7.17 -4.32
C TYR A 371 2.05 -8.12 -3.10
#